data_075b587c4c97d832924729c3d3fa2471
#
_entry.id   075b587c4c97d832924729c3d3fa2471
#
_cell.length_a   1.000
_cell.length_b   1.000
_cell.length_c   1.000
_cell.angle_alpha   90.00
_cell.angle_beta   90.00
_cell.angle_gamma   90.00
#
_symmetry.space_group_name_H-M   'P 1'
#
loop_
_entity.id
_entity.type
_entity.pdbx_description
1 polymer ?
#
loop_
_entity_poly.entity_id
_entity_poly.type
_entity_poly.pdbx_seq_one_letter_code
_entity_poly.pdbx_strand_id
1 'polypeptide(L)'
;QHGYTHEKLSAPSWSRVQSAILTRGCNEFHSLGYSEAIRRMELGLKQLINYDFAPTGFVPPGWLASEGTVQAANDLGFAYLTTRTRFLHLAARQSHTIPAWSHRPNSTLSFAGALWWQIGTTSRLLMPNSLRLALHPGDVADKKLMDVSERCVRRLLDFGYVSHTYQDLIAPKVLQAC
;
A
#
# COMPACT_ATOMS: atom_id res chain seq x y z
N GLN A 1 -10.25 -3.16 0.90
CA GLN A 1 -9.89 -4.56 1.22
C GLN A 1 -8.38 -4.73 1.17
N HIS A 2 -7.82 -5.54 2.08
CA HIS A 2 -6.39 -5.83 2.16
C HIS A 2 -6.15 -7.35 2.17
N GLY A 3 -6.08 -7.98 0.98
CA GLY A 3 -5.94 -9.42 0.83
C GLY A 3 -7.18 -10.22 1.29
N TYR A 4 -6.97 -11.53 1.49
CA TYR A 4 -7.97 -12.46 2.03
C TYR A 4 -7.42 -13.24 3.24
N THR A 5 -6.42 -14.09 3.05
CA THR A 5 -5.85 -14.93 4.12
C THR A 5 -4.44 -14.51 4.53
N HIS A 6 -3.76 -13.68 3.77
CA HIS A 6 -2.34 -13.35 3.91
C HIS A 6 -1.41 -14.58 3.82
N GLU A 7 -1.88 -15.68 3.22
CA GLU A 7 -1.10 -16.88 3.07
C GLU A 7 0.08 -16.68 2.13
N LYS A 8 1.19 -17.30 2.49
CA LYS A 8 2.38 -17.37 1.63
C LYS A 8 2.10 -18.34 0.49
N LEU A 9 2.01 -17.84 -0.74
CA LEU A 9 2.01 -18.72 -1.90
C LEU A 9 3.42 -19.27 -2.12
N SER A 10 3.49 -20.55 -2.51
CA SER A 10 4.74 -21.20 -2.92
C SER A 10 5.22 -20.52 -4.21
N ALA A 11 6.16 -19.60 -4.11
CA ALA A 11 6.75 -18.91 -5.24
C ALA A 11 8.02 -19.65 -5.74
N PRO A 12 8.39 -19.57 -7.03
CA PRO A 12 9.67 -20.04 -7.54
C PRO A 12 10.85 -19.46 -6.76
N SER A 13 11.98 -20.18 -6.70
CA SER A 13 13.07 -19.93 -5.74
C SER A 13 13.63 -18.50 -5.73
N TRP A 14 13.71 -17.83 -6.86
CA TRP A 14 14.25 -16.46 -6.98
C TRP A 14 13.28 -15.39 -6.46
N SER A 15 12.00 -15.55 -6.71
CA SER A 15 10.97 -14.64 -6.17
C SER A 15 10.75 -14.81 -4.65
N ARG A 16 11.16 -15.94 -4.06
CA ARG A 16 11.12 -16.16 -2.60
C ARG A 16 12.06 -15.23 -1.85
N VAL A 17 13.26 -15.00 -2.37
CA VAL A 17 14.24 -14.10 -1.72
C VAL A 17 13.73 -12.66 -1.76
N GLN A 18 13.24 -12.20 -2.91
CA GLN A 18 12.69 -10.85 -3.04
C GLN A 18 11.42 -10.67 -2.18
N SER A 19 10.50 -11.63 -2.19
CA SER A 19 9.29 -11.52 -1.38
C SER A 19 9.57 -11.64 0.11
N ALA A 20 10.51 -12.50 0.53
CA ALA A 20 10.92 -12.60 1.94
C ALA A 20 11.56 -11.31 2.43
N ILE A 21 12.43 -10.69 1.64
CA ILE A 21 13.12 -9.45 2.00
C ILE A 21 12.17 -8.25 1.97
N LEU A 22 11.32 -8.13 0.94
CA LEU A 22 10.50 -6.95 0.73
C LEU A 22 9.16 -7.00 1.47
N THR A 23 8.55 -8.18 1.62
CA THR A 23 7.16 -8.31 2.07
C THR A 23 6.95 -9.26 3.25
N ARG A 24 8.02 -9.85 3.81
CA ARG A 24 7.95 -10.92 4.84
C ARG A 24 7.13 -12.14 4.40
N GLY A 25 7.06 -12.38 3.10
CA GLY A 25 6.26 -13.44 2.53
C GLY A 25 4.76 -13.12 2.41
N CYS A 26 4.33 -11.88 2.66
CA CYS A 26 2.98 -11.40 2.35
C CYS A 26 2.88 -11.14 0.85
N ASN A 27 2.70 -12.19 0.05
CA ASN A 27 2.70 -12.11 -1.42
C ASN A 27 1.47 -12.78 -2.03
N GLU A 28 0.40 -12.84 -1.28
CA GLU A 28 -0.83 -13.57 -1.65
C GLU A 28 -1.31 -13.29 -3.09
N PHE A 29 -1.20 -12.04 -3.56
CA PHE A 29 -1.69 -11.62 -4.87
C PHE A 29 -0.59 -11.35 -5.91
N HIS A 30 0.67 -11.68 -5.59
CA HIS A 30 1.81 -11.37 -6.47
C HIS A 30 1.79 -12.13 -7.81
N SER A 31 1.38 -13.40 -7.79
CA SER A 31 1.48 -14.30 -8.94
C SER A 31 0.17 -15.03 -9.27
N LEU A 32 -0.95 -14.54 -8.77
CA LEU A 32 -2.25 -15.14 -9.05
C LEU A 32 -2.66 -14.88 -10.50
N GLY A 33 -3.19 -15.91 -11.15
CA GLY A 33 -3.99 -15.75 -12.36
C GLY A 33 -5.34 -15.10 -12.03
N TYR A 34 -6.02 -14.56 -13.04
CA TYR A 34 -7.29 -13.85 -12.91
C TYR A 34 -8.34 -14.63 -12.10
N SER A 35 -8.60 -15.90 -12.46
CA SER A 35 -9.66 -16.70 -11.82
C SER A 35 -9.44 -16.94 -10.32
N GLU A 36 -8.21 -17.10 -9.89
CA GLU A 36 -7.90 -17.27 -8.47
C GLU A 36 -7.88 -15.92 -7.73
N ALA A 37 -7.43 -14.85 -8.39
CA ALA A 37 -7.46 -13.51 -7.83
C ALA A 37 -8.91 -13.04 -7.55
N ILE A 38 -9.82 -13.20 -8.53
CA ILE A 38 -11.22 -12.82 -8.38
C ILE A 38 -11.90 -13.62 -7.27
N ARG A 39 -11.69 -14.96 -7.25
CA ARG A 39 -12.24 -15.84 -6.22
C ARG A 39 -11.83 -15.40 -4.80
N ARG A 40 -10.55 -15.09 -4.58
CA ARG A 40 -10.06 -14.63 -3.26
C ARG A 40 -10.60 -13.26 -2.88
N MET A 41 -10.68 -12.35 -3.84
CA MET A 41 -11.25 -11.03 -3.60
C MET A 41 -12.73 -11.11 -3.23
N GLU A 42 -13.52 -11.94 -3.93
CA GLU A 42 -14.93 -12.18 -3.62
C GLU A 42 -15.13 -12.75 -2.20
N LEU A 43 -14.30 -13.73 -1.81
CA LEU A 43 -14.35 -14.27 -0.46
C LEU A 43 -14.05 -13.21 0.61
N GLY A 44 -13.03 -12.38 0.37
CA GLY A 44 -12.71 -11.27 1.27
C GLY A 44 -13.78 -10.19 1.30
N LEU A 45 -14.36 -9.84 0.14
CA LEU A 45 -15.50 -8.91 0.05
C LEU A 45 -16.70 -9.43 0.85
N LYS A 46 -17.06 -10.71 0.66
CA LYS A 46 -18.16 -11.33 1.38
C LYS A 46 -17.96 -11.25 2.89
N GLN A 47 -16.76 -11.49 3.39
CA GLN A 47 -16.47 -11.35 4.81
C GLN A 47 -16.66 -9.90 5.29
N LEU A 48 -16.11 -8.92 4.56
CA LEU A 48 -16.22 -7.51 4.93
C LEU A 48 -17.68 -7.02 4.92
N ILE A 49 -18.46 -7.42 3.91
CA ILE A 49 -19.89 -7.08 3.80
C ILE A 49 -20.68 -7.67 4.97
N ASN A 50 -20.35 -8.88 5.42
CA ASN A 50 -20.99 -9.49 6.61
C ASN A 50 -20.75 -8.70 7.91
N TYR A 51 -19.76 -7.83 7.94
CA TYR A 51 -19.46 -6.89 9.03
C TYR A 51 -19.82 -5.44 8.70
N ASP A 52 -20.72 -5.23 7.75
CA ASP A 52 -21.20 -3.91 7.30
C ASP A 52 -20.10 -2.98 6.71
N PHE A 53 -18.98 -3.56 6.24
CA PHE A 53 -17.97 -2.79 5.52
C PHE A 53 -18.21 -2.83 4.00
N ALA A 54 -18.16 -1.65 3.36
CA ALA A 54 -18.22 -1.50 1.91
C ALA A 54 -16.87 -0.99 1.36
N PRO A 55 -15.87 -1.87 1.13
CA PRO A 55 -14.56 -1.44 0.67
C PRO A 55 -14.61 -0.93 -0.77
N THR A 56 -14.12 0.28 -1.00
CA THR A 56 -14.05 0.91 -2.32
C THR A 56 -12.74 0.66 -3.05
N GLY A 57 -11.72 0.17 -2.39
CA GLY A 57 -10.42 -0.07 -2.99
C GLY A 57 -9.74 -1.34 -2.51
N PHE A 58 -8.74 -1.77 -3.28
CA PHE A 58 -7.94 -2.93 -3.00
C PHE A 58 -6.47 -2.58 -2.78
N VAL A 59 -5.93 -2.98 -1.64
CA VAL A 59 -4.50 -2.87 -1.31
C VAL A 59 -3.95 -4.29 -1.17
N PRO A 60 -3.24 -4.83 -2.17
CA PRO A 60 -2.72 -6.18 -2.08
C PRO A 60 -1.66 -6.30 -0.98
N PRO A 61 -1.60 -7.43 -0.25
CA PRO A 61 -0.56 -7.71 0.72
C PRO A 61 0.84 -7.53 0.13
N GLY A 62 1.70 -6.82 0.86
CA GLY A 62 3.04 -6.46 0.39
C GLY A 62 3.07 -5.49 -0.79
N TRP A 63 1.93 -4.91 -1.19
CA TRP A 63 1.76 -4.08 -2.39
C TRP A 63 2.15 -4.79 -3.70
N LEU A 64 2.05 -6.12 -3.73
CA LEU A 64 2.36 -6.93 -4.90
C LEU A 64 1.08 -7.44 -5.55
N ALA A 65 0.89 -7.07 -6.81
CA ALA A 65 -0.25 -7.48 -7.64
C ALA A 65 0.25 -8.00 -8.99
N SER A 66 -0.29 -9.14 -9.43
CA SER A 66 -0.18 -9.60 -10.82
C SER A 66 -1.13 -8.82 -11.73
N GLU A 67 -0.96 -8.93 -13.05
CA GLU A 67 -1.92 -8.38 -14.01
C GLU A 67 -3.32 -8.96 -13.81
N GLY A 68 -3.42 -10.28 -13.56
CA GLY A 68 -4.68 -10.94 -13.24
C GLY A 68 -5.34 -10.38 -11.97
N THR A 69 -4.55 -9.99 -10.97
CA THR A 69 -5.04 -9.30 -9.76
C THR A 69 -5.61 -7.92 -10.09
N VAL A 70 -4.92 -7.15 -10.92
CA VAL A 70 -5.40 -5.82 -11.32
C VAL A 70 -6.69 -5.91 -12.11
N GLN A 71 -6.78 -6.86 -13.05
CA GLN A 71 -7.98 -7.13 -13.83
C GLN A 71 -9.15 -7.55 -12.92
N ALA A 72 -8.93 -8.51 -12.01
CA ALA A 72 -9.94 -8.97 -11.06
C ALA A 72 -10.48 -7.82 -10.18
N ALA A 73 -9.60 -6.96 -9.70
CA ALA A 73 -10.00 -5.79 -8.91
C ALA A 73 -10.88 -4.82 -9.72
N ASN A 74 -10.55 -4.59 -10.98
CA ASN A 74 -11.36 -3.77 -11.88
C ASN A 74 -12.75 -4.38 -12.11
N ASP A 75 -12.82 -5.67 -12.40
CA ASP A 75 -14.07 -6.36 -12.75
C ASP A 75 -15.00 -6.52 -11.52
N LEU A 76 -14.44 -6.57 -10.32
CA LEU A 76 -15.20 -6.51 -9.06
C LEU A 76 -15.63 -5.09 -8.66
N GLY A 77 -15.32 -4.08 -9.47
CA GLY A 77 -15.76 -2.71 -9.26
C GLY A 77 -14.99 -1.95 -8.19
N PHE A 78 -13.79 -2.39 -7.81
CA PHE A 78 -12.94 -1.55 -6.97
C PHE A 78 -12.57 -0.26 -7.71
N ALA A 79 -12.73 0.88 -7.04
CA ALA A 79 -12.42 2.17 -7.64
C ALA A 79 -10.91 2.37 -7.83
N TYR A 80 -10.09 1.79 -6.93
CA TYR A 80 -8.65 1.87 -7.01
C TYR A 80 -7.94 0.60 -6.53
N LEU A 81 -6.70 0.43 -7.00
CA LEU A 81 -5.73 -0.53 -6.49
C LEU A 81 -4.39 0.18 -6.25
N THR A 82 -3.65 -0.22 -5.22
CA THR A 82 -2.34 0.35 -4.96
C THR A 82 -1.23 -0.69 -5.05
N THR A 83 -0.11 -0.32 -5.66
CA THR A 83 1.15 -1.07 -5.56
C THR A 83 2.16 -0.28 -4.73
N ARG A 84 3.37 -0.78 -4.54
CA ARG A 84 4.38 -0.08 -3.73
C ARG A 84 4.69 1.33 -4.21
N THR A 85 4.66 1.58 -5.51
CA THR A 85 5.02 2.86 -6.11
C THR A 85 3.87 3.58 -6.81
N ARG A 86 2.74 2.90 -7.01
CA ARG A 86 1.65 3.41 -7.84
C ARG A 86 0.31 3.37 -7.12
N PHE A 87 -0.51 4.34 -7.46
CA PHE A 87 -1.95 4.37 -7.22
C PHE A 87 -2.63 4.21 -8.59
N LEU A 88 -3.45 3.18 -8.74
CA LEU A 88 -4.20 2.88 -9.96
C LEU A 88 -5.66 3.27 -9.74
N HIS A 89 -6.17 4.27 -10.45
CA HIS A 89 -7.58 4.58 -10.51
C HIS A 89 -8.20 3.67 -11.59
N LEU A 90 -8.83 2.58 -11.19
CA LEU A 90 -9.24 1.50 -12.10
C LEU A 90 -10.32 1.97 -13.07
N ALA A 91 -11.38 2.61 -12.59
CA ALA A 91 -12.48 3.11 -13.44
C ALA A 91 -12.01 4.13 -14.50
N ALA A 92 -11.08 5.02 -14.14
CA ALA A 92 -10.52 6.02 -15.05
C ALA A 92 -9.36 5.49 -15.90
N ARG A 93 -8.86 4.27 -15.63
CA ARG A 93 -7.67 3.69 -16.25
C ARG A 93 -6.43 4.59 -16.13
N GLN A 94 -6.31 5.30 -15.01
CA GLN A 94 -5.21 6.21 -14.73
C GLN A 94 -4.25 5.61 -13.70
N SER A 95 -2.98 5.99 -13.81
CA SER A 95 -1.95 5.53 -12.89
C SER A 95 -1.08 6.70 -12.45
N HIS A 96 -0.97 6.89 -11.15
CA HIS A 96 -0.18 7.94 -10.53
C HIS A 96 0.99 7.34 -9.76
N THR A 97 2.17 7.95 -9.88
CA THR A 97 3.34 7.55 -9.10
C THR A 97 3.24 8.18 -7.71
N ILE A 98 2.86 7.38 -6.74
CA ILE A 98 2.74 7.76 -5.32
C ILE A 98 3.43 6.68 -4.49
N PRO A 99 4.75 6.78 -4.25
CA PRO A 99 5.51 5.76 -3.53
C PRO A 99 5.01 5.59 -2.09
N ALA A 100 4.99 4.35 -1.61
CA ALA A 100 4.67 4.03 -0.24
C ALA A 100 5.93 3.93 0.60
N TRP A 101 5.99 4.69 1.69
CA TRP A 101 6.98 4.60 2.74
C TRP A 101 6.37 3.87 3.93
N SER A 102 7.06 2.87 4.44
CA SER A 102 6.62 2.10 5.60
C SER A 102 7.81 1.71 6.45
N HIS A 103 7.59 1.61 7.75
CA HIS A 103 8.54 0.95 8.63
C HIS A 103 8.47 -0.57 8.45
N ARG A 104 9.47 -1.25 9.02
CA ARG A 104 9.52 -2.71 9.11
C ARG A 104 9.60 -3.10 10.58
N PRO A 105 8.48 -3.04 11.32
CA PRO A 105 8.50 -3.36 12.74
C PRO A 105 8.98 -4.81 12.95
N ASN A 106 9.59 -5.07 14.10
CA ASN A 106 10.09 -6.41 14.49
C ASN A 106 11.10 -7.02 13.49
N SER A 107 11.88 -6.21 12.81
CA SER A 107 12.98 -6.67 11.94
C SER A 107 14.27 -5.90 12.21
N THR A 108 15.40 -6.51 11.89
CA THR A 108 16.72 -5.83 11.93
C THR A 108 16.77 -4.62 10.99
N LEU A 109 15.85 -4.55 10.02
CA LEU A 109 15.73 -3.45 9.06
C LEU A 109 14.78 -2.33 9.51
N SER A 110 14.15 -2.43 10.69
CA SER A 110 13.26 -1.37 11.21
C SER A 110 14.02 -0.05 11.39
N PHE A 111 15.25 -0.13 11.90
CA PHE A 111 16.13 1.02 12.04
C PHE A 111 16.46 1.68 10.68
N ALA A 112 16.74 0.88 9.64
CA ALA A 112 17.02 1.40 8.31
C ALA A 112 15.80 2.13 7.70
N GLY A 113 14.59 1.60 7.92
CA GLY A 113 13.35 2.26 7.52
C GLY A 113 13.14 3.59 8.22
N ALA A 114 13.33 3.63 9.55
CA ALA A 114 13.23 4.85 10.34
C ALA A 114 14.27 5.89 9.92
N LEU A 115 15.52 5.46 9.68
CA LEU A 115 16.60 6.34 9.20
C LEU A 115 16.26 6.90 7.80
N TRP A 116 15.75 6.07 6.90
CA TRP A 116 15.30 6.51 5.58
C TRP A 116 14.24 7.60 5.66
N TRP A 117 13.23 7.44 6.52
CA TRP A 117 12.22 8.45 6.75
C TRP A 117 12.82 9.76 7.28
N GLN A 118 13.74 9.67 8.24
CA GLN A 118 14.39 10.84 8.80
C GLN A 118 15.23 11.58 7.75
N ILE A 119 16.08 10.87 7.00
CA ILE A 119 16.93 11.47 5.96
C ILE A 119 16.06 12.04 4.84
N GLY A 120 15.09 11.25 4.34
CA GLY A 120 14.21 11.70 3.26
C GLY A 120 13.47 12.98 3.59
N THR A 121 13.05 13.18 4.84
CA THR A 121 12.33 14.39 5.27
C THR A 121 13.24 15.54 5.75
N THR A 122 14.55 15.49 5.49
CA THR A 122 15.46 16.62 5.85
C THR A 122 15.39 17.78 4.86
N SER A 123 15.01 17.51 3.61
CA SER A 123 14.95 18.54 2.57
C SER A 123 13.76 18.31 1.65
N ARG A 124 13.04 19.38 1.34
CA ARG A 124 11.95 19.35 0.33
C ARG A 124 12.43 18.87 -1.03
N LEU A 125 13.70 19.13 -1.39
CA LEU A 125 14.27 18.71 -2.67
C LEU A 125 14.45 17.19 -2.81
N LEU A 126 14.52 16.46 -1.69
CA LEU A 126 14.63 15.00 -1.67
C LEU A 126 13.26 14.30 -1.67
N MET A 127 12.19 15.07 -1.52
CA MET A 127 10.85 14.52 -1.39
C MET A 127 10.13 14.43 -2.73
N PRO A 128 9.42 13.33 -3.01
CA PRO A 128 8.51 13.27 -4.15
C PRO A 128 7.35 14.26 -3.96
N ASN A 129 6.69 14.67 -5.04
CA ASN A 129 5.52 15.56 -4.98
C ASN A 129 4.35 14.94 -4.21
N SER A 130 4.23 13.62 -4.25
CA SER A 130 3.21 12.86 -3.52
C SER A 130 3.82 11.59 -2.97
N LEU A 131 3.44 11.19 -1.75
CA LEU A 131 3.85 9.93 -1.13
C LEU A 131 2.75 9.39 -0.22
N ARG A 132 2.85 8.12 0.10
CA ARG A 132 1.98 7.44 1.08
C ARG A 132 2.81 7.05 2.28
N LEU A 133 2.31 7.37 3.46
CA LEU A 133 2.88 6.88 4.71
C LEU A 133 2.02 5.72 5.20
N ALA A 134 2.64 4.56 5.39
CA ALA A 134 1.95 3.37 5.85
C ALA A 134 2.50 2.92 7.19
N LEU A 135 1.61 2.84 8.17
CA LEU A 135 1.89 2.30 9.48
C LEU A 135 1.26 0.91 9.60
N HIS A 136 1.92 0.02 10.30
CA HIS A 136 1.42 -1.30 10.63
C HIS A 136 1.10 -1.39 12.13
N PRO A 137 0.21 -2.30 12.56
CA PRO A 137 -0.09 -2.46 13.99
C PRO A 137 1.16 -2.66 14.87
N GLY A 138 2.19 -3.33 14.33
CA GLY A 138 3.45 -3.51 15.03
C GLY A 138 4.29 -2.23 15.23
N ASP A 139 4.07 -1.19 14.42
CA ASP A 139 4.78 0.09 14.57
C ASP A 139 4.30 0.83 15.82
N VAL A 140 3.02 0.66 16.20
CA VAL A 140 2.41 1.31 17.37
C VAL A 140 3.04 0.82 18.68
N ALA A 141 3.50 -0.42 18.72
CA ALA A 141 4.18 -1.00 19.87
C ALA A 141 5.61 -0.47 20.05
N ASP A 142 6.20 0.14 19.01
CA ASP A 142 7.54 0.72 19.06
C ASP A 142 7.48 2.25 19.12
N LYS A 143 7.61 2.78 20.35
CA LYS A 143 7.58 4.23 20.56
C LYS A 143 8.57 5.00 19.70
N LYS A 144 9.77 4.45 19.42
CA LYS A 144 10.78 5.14 18.60
C LYS A 144 10.31 5.27 17.14
N LEU A 145 9.67 4.23 16.59
CA LEU A 145 9.10 4.29 15.23
C LEU A 145 7.95 5.29 15.16
N MET A 146 7.09 5.32 16.18
CA MET A 146 5.99 6.31 16.24
C MET A 146 6.52 7.73 16.36
N ASP A 147 7.52 7.99 17.21
CA ASP A 147 8.14 9.32 17.34
C ASP A 147 8.81 9.77 16.02
N VAL A 148 9.40 8.85 15.26
CA VAL A 148 9.96 9.14 13.93
C VAL A 148 8.83 9.48 12.96
N SER A 149 7.77 8.68 12.95
CA SER A 149 6.61 8.89 12.05
C SER A 149 5.98 10.27 12.28
N GLU A 150 5.75 10.61 13.53
CA GLU A 150 5.18 11.91 13.89
C GLU A 150 6.05 13.08 13.42
N ARG A 151 7.37 13.02 13.70
CA ARG A 151 8.30 14.07 13.22
C ARG A 151 8.33 14.17 11.70
N CYS A 152 8.27 13.05 10.99
CA CYS A 152 8.24 13.07 9.54
C CYS A 152 6.94 13.69 9.00
N VAL A 153 5.78 13.34 9.57
CA VAL A 153 4.50 13.94 9.20
C VAL A 153 4.52 15.45 9.44
N ARG A 154 4.98 15.93 10.61
CA ARG A 154 5.11 17.36 10.91
C ARG A 154 5.96 18.08 9.85
N ARG A 155 7.14 17.54 9.52
CA ARG A 155 8.02 18.12 8.49
C ARG A 155 7.35 18.17 7.10
N LEU A 156 6.60 17.14 6.75
CA LEU A 156 5.86 17.14 5.48
C LEU A 156 4.82 18.26 5.45
N LEU A 157 4.08 18.45 6.53
CA LEU A 157 3.13 19.55 6.65
C LEU A 157 3.83 20.92 6.59
N ASP A 158 4.98 21.06 7.25
CA ASP A 158 5.81 22.28 7.18
C ASP A 158 6.34 22.56 5.77
N PHE A 159 6.54 21.51 4.95
CA PHE A 159 6.89 21.62 3.52
C PHE A 159 5.69 21.91 2.61
N GLY A 160 4.49 22.08 3.18
CA GLY A 160 3.27 22.38 2.44
C GLY A 160 2.55 21.16 1.86
N TYR A 161 2.88 19.95 2.30
CA TYR A 161 2.07 18.78 1.93
C TYR A 161 0.70 18.85 2.57
N VAL A 162 -0.30 18.41 1.82
CA VAL A 162 -1.67 18.26 2.30
C VAL A 162 -2.01 16.79 2.41
N SER A 163 -2.64 16.41 3.53
CA SER A 163 -3.08 15.03 3.76
C SER A 163 -4.35 14.73 2.98
N HIS A 164 -4.36 13.60 2.28
CA HIS A 164 -5.52 13.07 1.55
C HIS A 164 -5.76 11.61 1.90
N THR A 165 -7.00 11.19 1.86
CA THR A 165 -7.38 9.78 1.83
C THR A 165 -7.34 9.25 0.39
N TYR A 166 -7.37 7.92 0.21
CA TYR A 166 -7.52 7.35 -1.14
C TYR A 166 -8.86 7.73 -1.79
N GLN A 167 -9.89 7.97 -0.97
CA GLN A 167 -11.19 8.42 -1.44
C GLN A 167 -11.11 9.81 -2.10
N ASP A 168 -10.33 10.71 -1.49
CA ASP A 168 -10.11 12.06 -2.04
C ASP A 168 -9.40 12.01 -3.40
N LEU A 169 -8.50 11.01 -3.60
CA LEU A 169 -7.76 10.84 -4.84
C LEU A 169 -8.59 10.32 -6.02
N ILE A 170 -9.74 9.71 -5.76
CA ILE A 170 -10.68 9.26 -6.80
C ILE A 170 -11.80 10.27 -7.05
N ALA A 171 -11.96 11.27 -6.21
CA ALA A 171 -12.93 12.34 -6.39
C ALA A 171 -12.50 13.28 -7.55
N PRO A 172 -13.40 13.65 -8.47
CA PRO A 172 -13.05 14.40 -9.68
C PRO A 172 -12.34 15.74 -9.45
N LYS A 173 -12.46 16.34 -8.26
CA LYS A 173 -11.92 17.67 -7.92
C LYS A 173 -10.46 17.68 -7.46
N VAL A 174 -9.91 16.55 -6.98
CA VAL A 174 -8.56 16.53 -6.36
C VAL A 174 -7.47 16.28 -7.41
N LEU A 175 -7.78 15.60 -8.50
CA LEU A 175 -6.82 15.29 -9.57
C LEU A 175 -6.51 16.47 -10.49
N GLN A 176 -7.24 17.60 -10.38
CA GLN A 176 -7.01 18.81 -11.17
C GLN A 176 -6.00 19.79 -10.52
N ALA A 177 -5.55 19.53 -9.30
CA ALA A 177 -4.69 20.42 -8.51
C ALA A 177 -3.25 19.89 -8.29
N CYS A 178 -2.88 18.78 -8.96
CA CYS A 178 -1.53 18.23 -8.89
C CYS A 178 -0.73 18.46 -10.17
#